data_df509db08aee3e9f029a2d2f7f2120f2
#
_entry.id   df509db08aee3e9f029a2d2f7f2120f2
#
_cell.length_a   1.000
_cell.length_b   1.000
_cell.length_c   1.000
_cell.angle_alpha   90.00
_cell.angle_beta   90.00
_cell.angle_gamma   90.00
#
_symmetry.space_group_name_H-M   'P 1'
#
loop_
_entity.id
_entity.type
_entity.pdbx_description
1 polymer ?
#
loop_
_entity_poly.entity_id
_entity_poly.type
_entity_poly.pdbx_seq_one_letter_code
_entity_poly.pdbx_strand_id
1 'polypeptide(L)'
;MYFLYGKTEVEYLKGKDKILGAVIDEIGHVDREIDTDLFSSVVHHIIGQQISTKAQATIWQRMKNSFGDVNAAAIAEASISELQSFGMTFRKAEYIQDFAKKVLDKEFDLQRIAPSAWHGQRLCFSVNKPAYRTF
;
A
#
# COMPACT_ATOMS: atom_id res chain seq x y z
N MET A 1 14.32 3.54 2.09
CA MET A 1 13.92 4.44 3.21
C MET A 1 13.20 3.60 4.25
N TYR A 2 13.40 3.89 5.55
CA TYR A 2 12.76 3.13 6.63
C TYR A 2 11.75 3.99 7.36
N PHE A 3 10.71 3.35 7.92
CA PHE A 3 9.75 4.02 8.79
C PHE A 3 10.44 4.47 10.06
N LEU A 4 10.38 5.76 10.35
CA LEU A 4 11.05 6.35 11.50
C LEU A 4 10.10 6.34 12.71
N TYR A 5 10.50 5.65 13.77
CA TYR A 5 9.90 5.69 15.09
C TYR A 5 10.98 5.61 16.17
N GLY A 6 10.69 6.09 17.34
CA GLY A 6 11.67 6.19 18.40
C GLY A 6 11.14 5.76 19.77
N LYS A 7 11.89 6.14 20.79
CA LYS A 7 11.53 5.81 22.18
C LYS A 7 10.16 6.35 22.58
N THR A 8 9.76 7.51 22.09
CA THR A 8 8.48 8.15 22.44
C THR A 8 7.29 7.29 22.03
N GLU A 9 7.28 6.78 20.78
CA GLU A 9 6.23 5.93 20.25
C GLU A 9 6.21 4.57 20.95
N VAL A 10 7.38 4.00 21.15
CA VAL A 10 7.56 2.71 21.86
C VAL A 10 7.05 2.79 23.30
N GLU A 11 7.48 3.78 24.07
CA GLU A 11 7.04 3.95 25.47
C GLU A 11 5.53 4.22 25.57
N TYR A 12 4.98 4.98 24.62
CA TYR A 12 3.54 5.20 24.54
C TYR A 12 2.76 3.89 24.36
N LEU A 13 3.18 3.04 23.41
CA LEU A 13 2.54 1.75 23.15
C LEU A 13 2.67 0.80 24.35
N LYS A 14 3.85 0.71 24.95
CA LYS A 14 4.11 -0.11 26.15
C LYS A 14 3.26 0.33 27.35
N GLY A 15 3.01 1.64 27.47
CA GLY A 15 2.14 2.18 28.53
C GLY A 15 0.65 1.90 28.31
N LYS A 16 0.23 1.67 27.06
CA LYS A 16 -1.18 1.38 26.71
C LYS A 16 -1.54 -0.10 26.79
N ASP A 17 -0.61 -0.96 26.47
CA ASP A 17 -0.84 -2.40 26.45
C ASP A 17 0.40 -3.13 26.97
N LYS A 18 0.24 -3.81 28.13
CA LYS A 18 1.33 -4.54 28.78
C LYS A 18 1.77 -5.78 28.02
N ILE A 19 0.84 -6.45 27.32
CA ILE A 19 1.15 -7.64 26.51
C ILE A 19 1.98 -7.22 25.31
N LEU A 20 1.51 -6.20 24.60
CA LEU A 20 2.26 -5.60 23.48
C LEU A 20 3.63 -5.09 23.95
N GLY A 21 3.68 -4.48 25.15
CA GLY A 21 4.92 -4.00 25.73
C GLY A 21 5.96 -5.11 25.93
N ALA A 22 5.54 -6.27 26.44
CA ALA A 22 6.42 -7.43 26.60
C ALA A 22 6.93 -7.94 25.25
N VAL A 23 6.09 -7.99 24.23
CA VAL A 23 6.49 -8.39 22.86
C VAL A 23 7.47 -7.39 22.25
N ILE A 24 7.27 -6.09 22.46
CA ILE A 24 8.20 -5.06 22.00
C ILE A 24 9.57 -5.23 22.66
N ASP A 25 9.62 -5.54 23.97
CA ASP A 25 10.88 -5.77 24.68
C ASP A 25 11.61 -7.03 24.21
N GLU A 26 10.87 -8.06 23.83
CA GLU A 26 11.44 -9.31 23.31
C GLU A 26 11.99 -9.16 21.88
N ILE A 27 11.23 -8.51 20.98
CA ILE A 27 11.60 -8.37 19.57
C ILE A 27 12.63 -7.24 19.38
N GLY A 28 12.55 -6.17 20.16
CA GLY A 28 13.38 -4.98 20.01
C GLY A 28 12.97 -4.07 18.86
N HIS A 29 13.92 -3.30 18.34
CA HIS A 29 13.68 -2.37 17.23
C HIS A 29 13.53 -3.12 15.91
N VAL A 30 12.48 -2.80 15.15
CA VAL A 30 12.21 -3.39 13.83
C VAL A 30 12.30 -2.32 12.75
N ASP A 31 13.27 -2.48 11.86
CA ASP A 31 13.39 -1.63 10.67
C ASP A 31 12.35 -2.05 9.62
N ARG A 32 11.40 -1.15 9.33
CA ARG A 32 10.38 -1.36 8.32
C ARG A 32 10.68 -0.52 7.08
N GLU A 33 11.00 -1.19 5.99
CA GLU A 33 11.16 -0.54 4.70
C GLU A 33 9.84 0.08 4.22
N ILE A 34 9.92 1.29 3.68
CA ILE A 34 8.79 2.01 3.09
C ILE A 34 9.06 2.30 1.63
N ASP A 35 8.03 2.09 0.82
CA ASP A 35 8.01 2.45 -0.58
C ASP A 35 7.58 3.91 -0.71
N THR A 36 8.38 4.71 -1.41
CA THR A 36 8.11 6.14 -1.63
C THR A 36 7.24 6.40 -2.85
N ASP A 37 7.11 5.44 -3.74
CA ASP A 37 6.19 5.49 -4.86
C ASP A 37 4.81 4.96 -4.45
N LEU A 38 3.92 5.87 -4.09
CA LEU A 38 2.58 5.52 -3.63
C LEU A 38 1.75 4.82 -4.70
N PHE A 39 1.89 5.18 -5.98
CA PHE A 39 1.12 4.56 -7.04
C PHE A 39 1.49 3.09 -7.19
N SER A 40 2.78 2.80 -7.39
CA SER A 40 3.25 1.43 -7.56
C SER A 40 3.00 0.59 -6.30
N SER A 41 3.11 1.19 -5.12
CA SER A 41 2.82 0.54 -3.84
C SER A 41 1.35 0.10 -3.73
N VAL A 42 0.40 0.97 -4.09
CA VAL A 42 -1.04 0.61 -4.10
C VAL A 42 -1.32 -0.51 -5.10
N VAL A 43 -0.79 -0.41 -6.32
CA VAL A 43 -0.94 -1.45 -7.35
C VAL A 43 -0.37 -2.78 -6.85
N HIS A 44 0.82 -2.78 -6.28
CA HIS A 44 1.46 -3.96 -5.70
C HIS A 44 0.60 -4.61 -4.60
N HIS A 45 -0.03 -3.80 -3.73
CA HIS A 45 -0.91 -4.30 -2.69
C HIS A 45 -2.22 -4.88 -3.25
N ILE A 46 -2.82 -4.27 -4.29
CA ILE A 46 -4.01 -4.82 -4.95
C ILE A 46 -3.69 -6.19 -5.56
N ILE A 47 -2.54 -6.33 -6.22
CA ILE A 47 -2.08 -7.60 -6.79
C ILE A 47 -1.96 -8.65 -5.69
N GLY A 48 -1.38 -8.30 -4.54
CA GLY A 48 -1.10 -9.20 -3.43
C GLY A 48 -2.32 -9.68 -2.64
N GLN A 49 -3.50 -9.08 -2.83
CA GLN A 49 -4.70 -9.50 -2.11
C GLN A 49 -5.07 -10.96 -2.40
N GLN A 50 -5.25 -11.75 -1.34
CA GLN A 50 -5.70 -13.14 -1.39
C GLN A 50 -4.81 -14.10 -2.21
N ILE A 51 -3.53 -13.79 -2.38
CA ILE A 51 -2.54 -14.66 -3.02
C ILE A 51 -1.27 -14.76 -2.16
N SER A 52 -0.45 -15.78 -2.43
CA SER A 52 0.84 -15.92 -1.74
C SER A 52 1.83 -14.82 -2.15
N THR A 53 2.76 -14.50 -1.25
CA THR A 53 3.85 -13.55 -1.52
C THR A 53 4.67 -13.94 -2.76
N LYS A 54 4.88 -15.26 -2.97
CA LYS A 54 5.60 -15.76 -4.15
C LYS A 54 4.84 -15.46 -5.44
N ALA A 55 3.52 -15.70 -5.46
CA ALA A 55 2.68 -15.41 -6.62
C ALA A 55 2.64 -13.89 -6.91
N GLN A 56 2.50 -13.06 -5.87
CA GLN A 56 2.56 -11.61 -6.00
C GLN A 56 3.88 -11.15 -6.62
N ALA A 57 5.02 -11.64 -6.11
CA ALA A 57 6.33 -11.30 -6.64
C ALA A 57 6.48 -11.68 -8.12
N THR A 58 5.94 -12.83 -8.52
CA THR A 58 5.96 -13.28 -9.91
C THR A 58 5.17 -12.36 -10.83
N ILE A 59 3.94 -11.98 -10.44
CA ILE A 59 3.09 -11.07 -11.21
C ILE A 59 3.77 -9.70 -11.31
N TRP A 60 4.26 -9.20 -10.19
CA TRP A 60 4.94 -7.91 -10.13
C TRP A 60 6.17 -7.84 -11.04
N GLN A 61 6.98 -8.91 -11.05
CA GLN A 61 8.15 -8.97 -11.91
C GLN A 61 7.77 -9.00 -13.40
N ARG A 62 6.70 -9.71 -13.77
CA ARG A 62 6.18 -9.72 -15.15
C ARG A 62 5.74 -8.33 -15.59
N MET A 63 5.02 -7.60 -14.73
CA MET A 63 4.62 -6.21 -15.00
C MET A 63 5.84 -5.30 -15.19
N LYS A 64 6.83 -5.38 -14.30
CA LYS A 64 8.07 -4.62 -14.45
C LYS A 64 8.82 -4.93 -15.75
N ASN A 65 8.86 -6.18 -16.15
CA ASN A 65 9.52 -6.59 -17.39
C ASN A 65 8.78 -6.05 -18.64
N SER A 66 7.45 -5.93 -18.59
CA SER A 66 6.64 -5.44 -19.71
C SER A 66 6.62 -3.91 -19.78
N PHE A 67 6.40 -3.24 -18.67
CA PHE A 67 6.23 -1.77 -18.64
C PHE A 67 7.53 -1.03 -18.34
N GLY A 68 8.58 -1.71 -17.85
CA GLY A 68 9.77 -1.08 -17.31
C GLY A 68 9.46 -0.38 -15.99
N ASP A 69 8.78 0.75 -16.06
CA ASP A 69 8.30 1.49 -14.91
C ASP A 69 6.78 1.36 -14.75
N VAL A 70 6.33 0.90 -13.57
CA VAL A 70 4.91 0.67 -13.29
C VAL A 70 4.29 1.97 -12.81
N ASN A 71 3.86 2.80 -13.76
CA ASN A 71 3.25 4.10 -13.51
C ASN A 71 1.80 4.17 -14.01
N ALA A 72 1.09 5.25 -13.63
CA ALA A 72 -0.32 5.40 -13.95
C ALA A 72 -0.60 5.45 -15.46
N ALA A 73 0.28 6.09 -16.25
CA ALA A 73 0.11 6.21 -17.69
C ALA A 73 0.21 4.84 -18.37
N ALA A 74 1.26 4.06 -18.07
CA ALA A 74 1.47 2.74 -18.65
C ALA A 74 0.29 1.79 -18.34
N ILE A 75 -0.22 1.81 -17.09
CA ILE A 75 -1.33 0.94 -16.69
C ILE A 75 -2.67 1.41 -17.29
N ALA A 76 -2.91 2.71 -17.42
CA ALA A 76 -4.14 3.22 -17.99
C ALA A 76 -4.27 2.91 -19.49
N GLU A 77 -3.13 2.86 -20.21
CA GLU A 77 -3.06 2.51 -21.63
C GLU A 77 -3.14 1.00 -21.88
N ALA A 78 -2.69 0.19 -20.90
CA ALA A 78 -2.72 -1.27 -21.01
C ALA A 78 -4.15 -1.80 -21.12
N SER A 79 -4.37 -2.83 -21.94
CA SER A 79 -5.67 -3.50 -22.00
C SER A 79 -5.88 -4.39 -20.76
N ILE A 80 -7.15 -4.64 -20.41
CA ILE A 80 -7.49 -5.59 -19.32
C ILE A 80 -6.91 -6.98 -19.60
N SER A 81 -6.95 -7.43 -20.87
CA SER A 81 -6.37 -8.72 -21.28
C SER A 81 -4.86 -8.78 -21.07
N GLU A 82 -4.16 -7.70 -21.33
CA GLU A 82 -2.72 -7.59 -21.08
C GLU A 82 -2.41 -7.69 -19.59
N LEU A 83 -3.12 -6.93 -18.75
CA LEU A 83 -2.97 -7.01 -17.30
C LEU A 83 -3.26 -8.41 -16.75
N GLN A 84 -4.30 -9.08 -17.27
CA GLN A 84 -4.59 -10.47 -16.89
C GLN A 84 -3.49 -11.44 -17.32
N SER A 85 -2.81 -11.21 -18.44
CA SER A 85 -1.74 -12.08 -18.93
C SER A 85 -0.57 -12.21 -17.96
N PHE A 86 -0.39 -11.22 -17.06
CA PHE A 86 0.61 -11.29 -15.98
C PHE A 86 0.24 -12.28 -14.88
N GLY A 87 -1.03 -12.75 -14.83
CA GLY A 87 -1.49 -13.77 -13.89
C GLY A 87 -2.44 -13.24 -12.80
N MET A 88 -3.01 -12.05 -12.97
CA MET A 88 -4.02 -11.51 -12.07
C MET A 88 -5.44 -11.81 -12.54
N THR A 89 -6.42 -11.71 -11.63
CA THR A 89 -7.85 -11.87 -11.97
C THR A 89 -8.37 -10.67 -12.77
N PHE A 90 -9.45 -10.87 -13.52
CA PHE A 90 -10.14 -9.81 -14.25
C PHE A 90 -10.48 -8.62 -13.35
N ARG A 91 -11.05 -8.86 -12.19
CA ARG A 91 -11.40 -7.81 -11.22
C ARG A 91 -10.19 -7.00 -10.76
N LYS A 92 -9.06 -7.66 -10.50
CA LYS A 92 -7.83 -6.92 -10.12
C LYS A 92 -7.34 -6.04 -11.26
N ALA A 93 -7.36 -6.56 -12.48
CA ALA A 93 -6.99 -5.80 -13.67
C ALA A 93 -7.88 -4.56 -13.85
N GLU A 94 -9.21 -4.71 -13.71
CA GLU A 94 -10.14 -3.58 -13.75
C GLU A 94 -9.86 -2.54 -12.66
N TYR A 95 -9.69 -2.97 -11.40
CA TYR A 95 -9.42 -2.04 -10.28
C TYR A 95 -8.11 -1.29 -10.45
N ILE A 96 -7.06 -1.95 -10.92
CA ILE A 96 -5.76 -1.33 -11.15
C ILE A 96 -5.86 -0.31 -12.29
N GLN A 97 -6.56 -0.65 -13.39
CA GLN A 97 -6.74 0.27 -14.50
C GLN A 97 -7.62 1.48 -14.11
N ASP A 98 -8.73 1.25 -13.39
CA ASP A 98 -9.61 2.32 -12.90
C ASP A 98 -8.85 3.27 -11.96
N PHE A 99 -8.06 2.71 -11.04
CA PHE A 99 -7.21 3.48 -10.15
C PHE A 99 -6.19 4.33 -10.94
N ALA A 100 -5.55 3.75 -11.95
CA ALA A 100 -4.59 4.47 -12.80
C ALA A 100 -5.25 5.65 -13.52
N LYS A 101 -6.44 5.45 -14.10
CA LYS A 101 -7.21 6.52 -14.73
C LYS A 101 -7.57 7.64 -13.76
N LYS A 102 -8.07 7.30 -12.57
CA LYS A 102 -8.41 8.28 -11.53
C LYS A 102 -7.21 9.09 -11.03
N VAL A 103 -6.03 8.48 -10.98
CA VAL A 103 -4.80 9.20 -10.66
C VAL A 103 -4.41 10.18 -11.78
N LEU A 104 -4.55 9.79 -13.05
CA LEU A 104 -4.29 10.67 -14.19
C LEU A 104 -5.28 11.83 -14.27
N ASP A 105 -6.56 11.57 -14.00
CA ASP A 105 -7.63 12.57 -13.98
C ASP A 105 -7.57 13.47 -12.74
N LYS A 106 -6.61 13.25 -11.84
CA LYS A 106 -6.42 13.97 -10.57
C LYS A 106 -7.61 13.86 -9.60
N GLU A 107 -8.46 12.86 -9.74
CA GLU A 107 -9.43 12.51 -8.71
C GLU A 107 -8.73 12.04 -7.42
N PHE A 108 -7.58 11.33 -7.58
CA PHE A 108 -6.67 10.99 -6.50
C PHE A 108 -5.34 11.72 -6.65
N ASP A 109 -5.13 12.75 -5.84
CA ASP A 109 -3.87 13.48 -5.78
C ASP A 109 -2.92 12.77 -4.78
N LEU A 110 -2.15 11.81 -5.29
CA LEU A 110 -1.18 11.06 -4.50
C LEU A 110 -0.05 11.94 -3.97
N GLN A 111 0.29 13.02 -4.67
CA GLN A 111 1.33 13.97 -4.24
C GLN A 111 0.89 14.78 -3.02
N ARG A 112 -0.40 15.05 -2.91
CA ARG A 112 -0.97 15.73 -1.75
C ARG A 112 -1.03 14.84 -0.50
N ILE A 113 -1.15 13.53 -0.70
CA ILE A 113 -1.19 12.55 0.39
C ILE A 113 0.22 12.27 0.93
N ALA A 114 1.22 12.16 0.06
CA ALA A 114 2.58 11.80 0.42
C ALA A 114 3.25 12.71 1.46
N PRO A 115 3.20 14.07 1.38
CA PRO A 115 3.87 14.93 2.34
C PRO A 115 3.28 14.89 3.75
N SER A 116 1.97 14.67 3.88
CA SER A 116 1.29 14.66 5.18
C SER A 116 1.55 13.37 5.97
N ALA A 117 1.85 12.28 5.28
CA ALA A 117 2.15 11.00 5.90
C ALA A 117 3.57 10.93 6.47
N TRP A 118 4.53 11.74 5.94
CA TRP A 118 5.95 11.61 6.22
C TRP A 118 6.51 12.62 7.23
N HIS A 119 5.79 13.67 7.56
CA HIS A 119 6.29 14.78 8.38
C HIS A 119 5.74 14.80 9.81
N GLY A 120 5.61 13.63 10.45
CA GLY A 120 5.38 13.55 11.91
C GLY A 120 4.14 14.27 12.44
N GLN A 121 3.29 14.80 11.59
CA GLN A 121 2.02 15.35 12.00
C GLN A 121 1.06 14.20 12.26
N ARG A 122 0.59 14.15 13.51
CA ARG A 122 -0.44 13.22 13.98
C ARG A 122 -1.55 13.10 12.95
N LEU A 123 -1.56 12.01 12.19
CA LEU A 123 -2.78 11.54 11.54
C LEU A 123 -3.73 11.13 12.66
N CYS A 124 -4.46 12.10 13.20
CA CYS A 124 -5.73 11.81 13.85
C CYS A 124 -6.63 11.22 12.74
N PHE A 125 -6.58 9.92 12.58
CA PHE A 125 -7.66 9.20 11.95
C PHE A 125 -8.89 9.39 12.85
N SER A 126 -9.65 10.43 12.59
CA SER A 126 -11.05 10.43 12.95
C SER A 126 -11.67 9.31 12.15
N VAL A 127 -11.69 8.13 12.76
CA VAL A 127 -12.44 6.99 12.24
C VAL A 127 -13.91 7.36 12.44
N ASN A 128 -14.47 8.08 11.48
CA ASN A 128 -15.90 8.07 11.27
C ASN A 128 -16.23 6.62 10.88
N LYS A 129 -16.71 5.85 11.86
CA LYS A 129 -17.23 4.51 11.67
C LYS A 129 -18.29 4.55 10.57
N PRO A 130 -18.09 3.91 9.41
CA PRO A 130 -19.22 3.56 8.59
C PRO A 130 -20.02 2.52 9.39
N ALA A 131 -21.31 2.78 9.57
CA ALA A 131 -22.25 1.84 10.16
C ALA A 131 -22.25 0.56 9.33
N TYR A 132 -21.58 -0.48 9.79
CA TYR A 132 -21.80 -1.82 9.26
C TYR A 132 -23.21 -2.23 9.66
N ARG A 133 -24.13 -2.22 8.69
CA ARG A 133 -25.41 -2.93 8.82
C ARG A 133 -25.07 -4.42 8.92
N THR A 134 -25.35 -4.97 10.08
CA THR A 134 -25.49 -6.42 10.29
C THR A 134 -26.61 -6.96 9.39
N PHE A 135 -26.26 -7.94 8.57
CA PHE A 135 -27.21 -8.93 8.08
C PHE A 135 -26.88 -10.26 8.73
#